data_100b2d26cd4004cbda1c628a67fcc2c4
#
_entry.id   100b2d26cd4004cbda1c628a67fcc2c4
#
_cell.length_a   1.000
_cell.length_b   1.000
_cell.length_c   1.000
_cell.angle_alpha   90.00
_cell.angle_beta   90.00
_cell.angle_gamma   90.00
#
_symmetry.space_group_name_H-M   'P 1'
#
loop_
_entity.id
_entity.type
_entity.pdbx_description
1 polymer ?
#
loop_
_entity_poly.entity_id
_entity_poly.type
_entity_poly.pdbx_seq_one_letter_code
_entity_poly.pdbx_strand_id
1 'polypeptide(L)'
;MNPYKIDFTDFFTSAFSVDCLIFGYKEGKINTLLIKRSVDPYKDRWAIPGDLVYPDEDLPVAAERILRELTGLTNIPMHQAHTFGSPLRHPQGRVITIAYF
;
A
#
# COMPACT_ATOMS: atom_id res chain seq x y z
N MET A 1 -15.39 -21.98 28.83
CA MET A 1 -14.76 -20.90 28.04
C MET A 1 -15.71 -19.70 27.98
N ASN A 2 -15.22 -18.53 28.27
CA ASN A 2 -16.01 -17.32 28.11
C ASN A 2 -16.11 -16.97 26.62
N PRO A 3 -17.31 -17.00 25.99
CA PRO A 3 -17.44 -16.72 24.56
C PRO A 3 -17.14 -15.27 24.19
N TYR A 4 -17.05 -14.37 25.18
CA TYR A 4 -16.70 -12.96 24.96
C TYR A 4 -15.23 -12.67 25.15
N LYS A 5 -14.42 -13.69 25.53
CA LYS A 5 -12.98 -13.52 25.67
C LYS A 5 -12.33 -13.62 24.29
N ILE A 6 -11.68 -12.55 23.89
CA ILE A 6 -10.95 -12.46 22.61
C ILE A 6 -9.47 -12.55 22.90
N ASP A 7 -8.79 -13.45 22.19
CA ASP A 7 -7.32 -13.47 22.16
C ASP A 7 -6.87 -12.53 21.02
N PHE A 8 -6.45 -11.34 21.37
CA PHE A 8 -6.05 -10.33 20.40
C PHE A 8 -4.82 -10.72 19.58
N THR A 9 -3.99 -11.66 20.08
CA THR A 9 -2.80 -12.08 19.32
C THR A 9 -3.15 -12.73 17.99
N ASP A 10 -4.29 -13.42 17.89
CA ASP A 10 -4.76 -14.00 16.64
C ASP A 10 -5.10 -12.94 15.58
N PHE A 11 -5.35 -11.72 16.01
CA PHE A 11 -5.72 -10.61 15.13
C PHE A 11 -4.53 -9.75 14.69
N PHE A 12 -3.35 -9.94 15.29
CA PHE A 12 -2.14 -9.20 14.92
C PHE A 12 -1.28 -9.93 13.88
N THR A 13 -1.91 -10.71 13.02
CA THR A 13 -1.20 -11.52 12.00
C THR A 13 -1.23 -10.91 10.61
N SER A 14 -1.92 -9.78 10.43
CA SER A 14 -2.03 -9.12 9.13
C SER A 14 -1.12 -7.91 9.05
N ALA A 15 -0.52 -7.72 7.89
CA ALA A 15 0.21 -6.50 7.57
C ALA A 15 -0.71 -5.52 6.82
N PHE A 16 -0.34 -4.24 6.86
CA PHE A 16 -1.02 -3.19 6.09
C PHE A 16 -0.04 -2.61 5.09
N SER A 17 -0.53 -2.34 3.90
CA SER A 17 0.24 -1.65 2.87
C SER A 17 -0.56 -0.48 2.30
N VAL A 18 0.14 0.46 1.70
CA VAL A 18 -0.46 1.59 0.97
C VAL A 18 0.07 1.56 -0.45
N ASP A 19 -0.84 1.65 -1.42
CA ASP A 19 -0.52 1.85 -2.83
C ASP A 19 -0.90 3.28 -3.22
N CYS A 20 -0.03 3.94 -3.99
CA CYS A 20 -0.20 5.31 -4.44
C CYS A 20 -0.47 5.34 -5.94
N LEU A 21 -1.72 5.66 -6.31
CA LEU A 21 -2.16 5.79 -7.70
C LEU A 21 -1.91 7.23 -8.14
N ILE A 22 -0.85 7.48 -8.87
CA ILE A 22 -0.47 8.80 -9.35
C ILE A 22 -0.71 8.89 -10.85
N PHE A 23 -1.54 9.84 -11.23
CA PHE A 23 -1.88 10.09 -12.63
C PHE A 23 -1.20 11.36 -13.11
N GLY A 24 -0.62 11.26 -14.30
CA GLY A 24 -0.08 12.42 -15.01
C GLY A 24 -0.78 12.62 -16.33
N TYR A 25 -0.76 13.86 -16.83
CA TYR A 25 -1.31 14.20 -18.12
C TYR A 25 -0.18 14.65 -19.02
N LYS A 26 -0.03 13.98 -20.18
CA LYS A 26 1.01 14.30 -21.14
C LYS A 26 0.50 14.01 -22.55
N GLU A 27 0.67 14.96 -23.46
CA GLU A 27 0.34 14.81 -24.88
C GLU A 27 -1.10 14.34 -25.13
N GLY A 28 -2.06 14.89 -24.38
CA GLY A 28 -3.46 14.53 -24.51
C GLY A 28 -3.85 13.20 -23.88
N LYS A 29 -2.96 12.56 -23.11
CA LYS A 29 -3.19 11.26 -22.52
C LYS A 29 -2.97 11.27 -21.02
N ILE A 30 -3.78 10.48 -20.32
CA ILE A 30 -3.59 10.20 -18.88
C ILE A 30 -2.63 9.03 -18.76
N ASN A 31 -1.59 9.22 -17.95
CA ASN A 31 -0.59 8.21 -17.67
C ASN A 31 -0.62 7.86 -16.18
N THR A 32 -0.31 6.62 -15.86
CA THR A 32 -0.17 6.14 -14.49
C THR A 32 1.30 5.92 -14.17
N LEU A 33 1.74 6.43 -13.02
CA LEU A 33 3.11 6.22 -12.56
C LEU A 33 3.30 4.78 -12.10
N LEU A 34 4.28 4.11 -12.67
CA LEU A 34 4.70 2.77 -12.24
C LEU A 34 6.17 2.80 -11.84
N ILE A 35 6.52 1.92 -10.91
CA ILE A 35 7.91 1.66 -10.54
C ILE A 35 8.29 0.24 -10.92
N LYS A 36 9.58 0.01 -11.14
CA LYS A 36 10.12 -1.33 -11.29
C LYS A 36 10.53 -1.85 -9.92
N ARG A 37 9.97 -2.99 -9.52
CA ARG A 37 10.27 -3.57 -8.22
C ARG A 37 11.73 -4.00 -8.13
N SER A 38 12.37 -3.66 -7.03
CA SER A 38 13.78 -4.03 -6.78
C SER A 38 13.93 -5.24 -5.85
N VAL A 39 12.82 -5.73 -5.28
CA VAL A 39 12.82 -6.83 -4.31
C VAL A 39 11.68 -7.81 -4.62
N ASP A 40 11.83 -9.06 -4.14
CA ASP A 40 10.75 -10.04 -4.18
C ASP A 40 9.63 -9.68 -3.19
N PRO A 41 8.37 -10.08 -3.45
CA PRO A 41 7.90 -10.80 -4.63
C PRO A 41 7.85 -9.92 -5.88
N TYR A 42 7.89 -10.56 -7.04
CA TYR A 42 7.76 -9.91 -8.35
C TYR A 42 8.90 -8.91 -8.67
N LYS A 43 10.12 -9.21 -8.23
CA LYS A 43 11.31 -8.43 -8.61
C LYS A 43 11.38 -8.23 -10.12
N ASP A 44 11.79 -7.03 -10.54
CA ASP A 44 11.89 -6.58 -11.93
C ASP A 44 10.56 -6.43 -12.68
N ARG A 45 9.43 -6.56 -12.00
CA ARG A 45 8.11 -6.27 -12.55
C ARG A 45 7.72 -4.81 -12.30
N TRP A 46 6.93 -4.27 -13.21
CA TRP A 46 6.34 -2.94 -13.04
C TRP A 46 5.15 -3.01 -12.09
N ALA A 47 5.05 -2.05 -11.20
CA ALA A 47 3.99 -2.01 -10.19
C ALA A 47 3.63 -0.57 -9.83
N ILE A 48 2.42 -0.40 -9.30
CA ILE A 48 2.02 0.83 -8.64
C ILE A 48 2.93 1.03 -7.42
N PRO A 49 3.43 2.26 -7.17
CA PRO A 49 4.22 2.53 -5.97
C PRO A 49 3.46 2.13 -4.70
N GLY A 50 4.02 1.25 -3.91
CA GLY A 50 3.39 0.76 -2.69
C GLY A 50 4.40 0.09 -1.78
N ASP A 51 4.10 0.07 -0.48
CA ASP A 51 4.91 -0.59 0.54
C ASP A 51 4.12 -0.77 1.83
N LEU A 52 4.74 -1.41 2.80
CA LEU A 52 4.15 -1.68 4.10
C LEU A 52 4.08 -0.42 4.96
N VAL A 53 3.05 -0.38 5.79
CA VAL A 53 2.88 0.65 6.83
C VAL A 53 3.61 0.20 8.09
N TYR A 54 4.40 1.09 8.69
CA TYR A 54 5.05 0.81 9.96
C TYR A 54 4.04 0.81 11.11
N PRO A 55 4.31 0.02 12.20
CA PRO A 55 3.35 -0.10 13.30
C PRO A 55 3.00 1.20 14.02
N ASP A 56 3.88 2.18 13.98
CA ASP A 56 3.72 3.48 14.64
C ASP A 56 3.35 4.62 13.70
N GLU A 57 2.94 4.29 12.47
CA GLU A 57 2.74 5.25 11.41
C GLU A 57 1.26 5.32 11.01
N ASP A 58 0.69 6.52 10.96
CA ASP A 58 -0.66 6.71 10.44
C ASP A 58 -0.68 6.56 8.91
N LEU A 59 -1.84 6.20 8.36
CA LEU A 59 -1.97 5.92 6.93
C LEU A 59 -1.61 7.09 6.01
N PRO A 60 -2.05 8.34 6.26
CA PRO A 60 -1.63 9.46 5.41
C PRO A 60 -0.13 9.73 5.43
N VAL A 61 0.51 9.52 6.58
CA VAL A 61 1.95 9.65 6.73
C VAL A 61 2.68 8.56 5.96
N ALA A 62 2.17 7.32 6.04
CA ALA A 62 2.70 6.20 5.27
C ALA A 62 2.62 6.45 3.77
N ALA A 63 1.49 6.94 3.29
CA ALA A 63 1.28 7.24 1.87
C ALA A 63 2.31 8.27 1.37
N GLU A 64 2.51 9.36 2.11
CA GLU A 64 3.49 10.38 1.78
C GLU A 64 4.92 9.84 1.78
N ARG A 65 5.28 9.09 2.81
CA ARG A 65 6.60 8.47 2.92
C ARG A 65 6.88 7.50 1.77
N ILE A 66 5.95 6.60 1.49
CA ILE A 66 6.09 5.57 0.45
C ILE A 66 6.25 6.22 -0.92
N LEU A 67 5.43 7.21 -1.23
CA LEU A 67 5.55 7.93 -2.49
C LEU A 67 6.92 8.62 -2.62
N ARG A 68 7.36 9.31 -1.57
CA ARG A 68 8.64 9.99 -1.55
C ARG A 68 9.82 9.00 -1.71
N GLU A 69 9.81 7.91 -0.94
CA GLU A 69 10.90 6.93 -0.98
C GLU A 69 11.01 6.20 -2.32
N LEU A 70 9.88 5.88 -2.93
CA LEU A 70 9.87 5.10 -4.16
C LEU A 70 9.94 5.93 -5.44
N THR A 71 9.55 7.19 -5.40
CA THR A 71 9.46 8.03 -6.60
C THR A 71 10.17 9.38 -6.49
N GLY A 72 10.49 9.83 -5.29
CA GLY A 72 11.04 11.16 -5.04
C GLY A 72 9.98 12.28 -5.02
N LEU A 73 8.73 11.96 -5.29
CA LEU A 73 7.66 12.97 -5.31
C LEU A 73 7.26 13.37 -3.88
N THR A 74 7.04 14.67 -3.68
CA THR A 74 6.61 15.25 -2.41
C THR A 74 5.46 16.22 -2.62
N ASN A 75 4.73 16.52 -1.53
CA ASN A 75 3.63 17.50 -1.55
C ASN A 75 2.53 17.18 -2.57
N ILE A 76 2.27 15.89 -2.78
CA ILE A 76 1.19 15.42 -3.63
C ILE A 76 -0.03 15.17 -2.75
N PRO A 77 -1.13 15.91 -2.93
CA PRO A 77 -2.37 15.61 -2.19
C PRO A 77 -2.93 14.27 -2.62
N MET A 78 -3.24 13.41 -1.64
CA MET A 78 -3.78 12.09 -1.89
C MET A 78 -4.97 11.81 -0.98
N HIS A 79 -5.92 11.05 -1.51
CA HIS A 79 -7.14 10.65 -0.81
C HIS A 79 -7.31 9.15 -0.89
N GLN A 80 -7.93 8.55 0.13
CA GLN A 80 -8.27 7.13 0.08
C GLN A 80 -9.25 6.85 -1.05
N ALA A 81 -8.92 5.85 -1.86
CA ALA A 81 -9.78 5.38 -2.94
C ALA A 81 -10.54 4.13 -2.54
N HIS A 82 -9.81 3.10 -2.10
CA HIS A 82 -10.38 1.79 -1.82
C HIS A 82 -9.45 0.97 -0.92
N THR A 83 -10.03 -0.04 -0.25
CA THR A 83 -9.26 -0.98 0.59
C THR A 83 -9.49 -2.40 0.11
N PHE A 84 -8.42 -3.14 -0.06
CA PHE A 84 -8.41 -4.53 -0.52
C PHE A 84 -8.02 -5.44 0.64
N GLY A 85 -8.92 -6.31 1.05
CA GLY A 85 -8.73 -7.10 2.27
C GLY A 85 -8.82 -8.62 2.11
N SER A 86 -8.83 -9.15 0.89
CA SER A 86 -8.93 -10.60 0.68
C SER A 86 -7.75 -11.34 1.31
N PRO A 87 -7.97 -12.41 2.08
CA PRO A 87 -6.91 -13.13 2.79
C PRO A 87 -5.88 -13.80 1.87
N LEU A 88 -6.26 -14.18 0.67
CA LEU A 88 -5.42 -14.96 -0.26
C LEU A 88 -4.76 -14.12 -1.35
N ARG A 89 -4.87 -12.80 -1.25
CA ARG A 89 -4.44 -11.88 -2.29
C ARG A 89 -2.91 -11.77 -2.40
N HIS A 90 -2.19 -11.87 -1.28
CA HIS A 90 -0.74 -11.69 -1.23
C HIS A 90 -0.04 -13.03 -0.98
N PRO A 91 1.07 -13.34 -1.72
CA PRO A 91 1.73 -14.64 -1.62
C PRO A 91 2.47 -14.89 -0.30
N GLN A 92 2.86 -13.85 0.42
CA GLN A 92 3.64 -13.97 1.66
C GLN A 92 2.80 -13.94 2.93
N GLY A 93 1.48 -13.81 2.82
CA GLY A 93 0.58 -13.76 3.95
C GLY A 93 -0.54 -12.77 3.74
N ARG A 94 -1.31 -12.51 4.80
CA ARG A 94 -2.41 -11.56 4.68
C ARG A 94 -1.90 -10.12 4.72
N VAL A 95 -2.17 -9.38 3.66
CA VAL A 95 -1.89 -7.94 3.57
C VAL A 95 -3.17 -7.22 3.20
N ILE A 96 -3.54 -6.25 4.02
CA ILE A 96 -4.65 -5.34 3.74
C ILE A 96 -4.04 -4.10 3.10
N THR A 97 -4.46 -3.80 1.88
CA THR A 97 -3.92 -2.69 1.09
C THR A 97 -4.93 -1.56 0.99
N ILE A 98 -4.49 -0.37 1.35
CA ILE A 98 -5.26 0.87 1.20
C ILE A 98 -4.70 1.62 -0.01
N ALA A 99 -5.54 1.82 -1.03
CA ALA A 99 -5.17 2.57 -2.22
C ALA A 99 -5.45 4.05 -2.02
N TYR A 100 -4.47 4.88 -2.32
CA TYR A 100 -4.56 6.34 -2.34
C TYR A 100 -4.43 6.86 -3.77
N PHE A 101 -5.10 7.97 -4.05
CA PHE A 101 -4.97 8.66 -5.34
C PHE A 101 -4.90 10.17 -5.18
#